data_a2344e19afcc1b3be342b48cfca789bb
#
_entry.id   a2344e19afcc1b3be342b48cfca789bb
#
_cell.length_a   1.000
_cell.length_b   1.000
_cell.length_c   1.000
_cell.angle_alpha   90.00
_cell.angle_beta   90.00
_cell.angle_gamma   90.00
#
_symmetry.space_group_name_H-M   'P 1'
#
loop_
_entity.id
_entity.type
_entity.pdbx_description
1 polymer ?
#
loop_
_entity_poly.entity_id
_entity_poly.type
_entity_poly.pdbx_seq_one_letter_code
_entity_poly.pdbx_strand_id
1 'polypeptide(L)'
;MKQFIKKRWPWIVGACILVAVLVLLLVWYGKNSAADGPTLTVETPQKLSASQTEEFTLDVTISALGDARYPAMSMSIAFDSSRLELLGVEEGNVFVLSDENSTGQQLPDWSYNVQTANETGLINIMYLDMTGGKNAFTKELLAEDDNVVLRLKFRLRGSVRPGDVLDLIVEDAVFAASDETQSLAMTTDTLKVKNGKIVVGE
;
A
#
# COMPACT_ATOMS: atom_id res chain seq x y z
N MET A 1 -28.94 -47.19 -33.63
CA MET A 1 -28.08 -46.12 -33.07
C MET A 1 -28.77 -44.76 -32.93
N LYS A 2 -29.57 -44.31 -33.90
CA LYS A 2 -30.24 -42.98 -33.85
C LYS A 2 -31.32 -42.80 -32.76
N GLN A 3 -32.00 -43.87 -32.28
CA GLN A 3 -33.04 -43.78 -31.25
C GLN A 3 -32.48 -43.64 -29.82
N PHE A 4 -31.27 -44.14 -29.57
CA PHE A 4 -30.65 -44.06 -28.23
C PHE A 4 -30.21 -42.64 -27.87
N ILE A 5 -29.78 -41.87 -28.89
CA ILE A 5 -29.34 -40.46 -28.72
C ILE A 5 -30.55 -39.57 -28.39
N LYS A 6 -31.71 -39.78 -29.01
CA LYS A 6 -32.91 -38.96 -28.82
C LYS A 6 -33.46 -39.01 -27.38
N LYS A 7 -33.32 -40.18 -26.71
CA LYS A 7 -33.86 -40.38 -25.35
C LYS A 7 -32.94 -39.84 -24.25
N ARG A 8 -31.63 -39.64 -24.53
CA ARG A 8 -30.66 -39.12 -23.58
C ARG A 8 -30.28 -37.65 -23.81
N TRP A 9 -30.76 -37.05 -24.90
CA TRP A 9 -30.51 -35.67 -25.26
C TRP A 9 -30.81 -34.66 -24.13
N PRO A 10 -31.96 -34.72 -23.46
CA PRO A 10 -32.26 -33.77 -22.37
C PRO A 10 -31.32 -33.92 -21.19
N TRP A 11 -30.82 -35.11 -20.91
CA TRP A 11 -29.85 -35.35 -19.83
C TRP A 11 -28.45 -34.80 -20.18
N ILE A 12 -28.06 -34.90 -21.41
CA ILE A 12 -26.76 -34.37 -21.90
C ILE A 12 -26.83 -32.84 -21.85
N VAL A 13 -27.90 -32.23 -22.32
CA VAL A 13 -28.10 -30.78 -22.26
C VAL A 13 -28.12 -30.29 -20.81
N GLY A 14 -28.81 -30.99 -19.92
CA GLY A 14 -28.86 -30.68 -18.49
C GLY A 14 -27.46 -30.74 -17.84
N ALA A 15 -26.69 -31.78 -18.16
CA ALA A 15 -25.30 -31.91 -17.66
C ALA A 15 -24.38 -30.78 -18.17
N CYS A 16 -24.50 -30.41 -19.45
CA CYS A 16 -23.71 -29.30 -20.02
C CYS A 16 -24.08 -27.95 -19.38
N ILE A 17 -25.36 -27.69 -19.10
CA ILE A 17 -25.79 -26.47 -18.42
C ILE A 17 -25.27 -26.46 -17.00
N LEU A 18 -25.30 -27.59 -16.29
CA LEU A 18 -24.82 -27.69 -14.91
C LEU A 18 -23.30 -27.45 -14.83
N VAL A 19 -22.53 -28.01 -15.75
CA VAL A 19 -21.09 -27.75 -15.86
C VAL A 19 -20.83 -26.29 -16.18
N ALA A 20 -21.55 -25.69 -17.11
CA ALA A 20 -21.40 -24.26 -17.46
C ALA A 20 -21.70 -23.34 -16.26
N VAL A 21 -22.77 -23.64 -15.50
CA VAL A 21 -23.11 -22.91 -14.28
C VAL A 21 -22.02 -23.08 -13.22
N LEU A 22 -21.49 -24.29 -13.07
CA LEU A 22 -20.41 -24.57 -12.11
C LEU A 22 -19.12 -23.84 -12.47
N VAL A 23 -18.77 -23.79 -13.75
CA VAL A 23 -17.61 -23.02 -14.24
C VAL A 23 -17.83 -21.52 -14.04
N LEU A 24 -19.03 -21.00 -14.32
CA LEU A 24 -19.38 -19.61 -14.07
C LEU A 24 -19.32 -19.26 -12.58
N LEU A 25 -19.80 -20.15 -11.72
CA LEU A 25 -19.71 -19.98 -10.26
C LEU A 25 -18.26 -20.02 -9.78
N LEU A 26 -17.43 -20.93 -10.31
CA LEU A 26 -15.99 -20.99 -9.97
C LEU A 26 -15.24 -19.75 -10.44
N VAL A 27 -15.54 -19.24 -11.64
CA VAL A 27 -14.97 -18.00 -12.15
C VAL A 27 -15.46 -16.79 -11.35
N TRP A 28 -16.73 -16.76 -10.98
CA TRP A 28 -17.31 -15.69 -10.15
C TRP A 28 -16.76 -15.74 -8.72
N TYR A 29 -16.66 -16.95 -8.14
CA TYR A 29 -16.05 -17.15 -6.81
C TYR A 29 -14.56 -16.85 -6.83
N GLY A 30 -13.82 -17.25 -7.89
CA GLY A 30 -12.41 -16.91 -8.06
C GLY A 30 -12.16 -15.40 -8.26
N LYS A 31 -13.08 -14.68 -8.91
CA LYS A 31 -13.02 -13.22 -9.02
C LYS A 31 -13.40 -12.50 -7.72
N ASN A 32 -14.35 -13.07 -6.95
CA ASN A 32 -14.74 -12.49 -5.66
C ASN A 32 -13.89 -12.98 -4.49
N SER A 33 -13.13 -14.08 -4.66
CA SER A 33 -12.17 -14.58 -3.66
C SER A 33 -10.76 -13.99 -3.84
N ALA A 34 -10.52 -13.23 -4.92
CA ALA A 34 -9.54 -12.17 -4.84
C ALA A 34 -10.15 -11.10 -3.92
N ALA A 35 -10.33 -11.44 -2.64
CA ALA A 35 -10.55 -10.46 -1.59
C ALA A 35 -9.57 -9.33 -1.89
N ASP A 36 -10.07 -8.12 -1.96
CA ASP A 36 -9.24 -6.95 -2.17
C ASP A 36 -8.17 -6.98 -1.09
N GLY A 37 -6.99 -7.52 -1.46
CA GLY A 37 -5.84 -7.54 -0.57
C GLY A 37 -5.56 -6.12 -0.13
N PRO A 38 -4.83 -5.93 0.97
CA PRO A 38 -4.50 -4.61 1.44
C PRO A 38 -3.92 -3.77 0.31
N THR A 39 -4.32 -2.52 0.22
CA THR A 39 -3.85 -1.59 -0.79
C THR A 39 -3.05 -0.50 -0.11
N LEU A 40 -1.78 -0.39 -0.48
CA LEU A 40 -0.91 0.72 -0.12
C LEU A 40 -1.10 1.82 -1.16
N THR A 41 -1.40 3.03 -0.73
CA THR A 41 -1.64 4.17 -1.62
C THR A 41 -0.72 5.31 -1.25
N VAL A 42 -0.02 5.88 -2.23
CA VAL A 42 0.62 7.18 -2.08
C VAL A 42 -0.42 8.24 -2.47
N GLU A 43 -0.98 8.91 -1.46
CA GLU A 43 -1.95 9.98 -1.66
C GLU A 43 -1.25 11.20 -2.26
N THR A 44 -1.81 11.77 -3.30
CA THR A 44 -1.23 12.94 -3.94
C THR A 44 -2.20 14.10 -3.95
N PRO A 45 -1.71 15.33 -3.74
CA PRO A 45 -2.55 16.51 -3.84
C PRO A 45 -3.13 16.62 -5.26
N GLN A 46 -4.37 17.03 -5.36
CA GLN A 46 -5.06 17.10 -6.65
C GLN A 46 -4.44 18.11 -7.62
N LYS A 47 -3.78 19.15 -7.11
CA LYS A 47 -3.04 20.14 -7.89
C LYS A 47 -1.98 20.82 -7.04
N LEU A 48 -0.76 20.90 -7.59
CA LEU A 48 0.29 21.79 -7.09
C LEU A 48 0.55 22.86 -8.15
N SER A 49 0.70 24.11 -7.74
CA SER A 49 1.14 25.17 -8.66
C SER A 49 2.64 25.05 -8.92
N ALA A 50 3.09 25.27 -10.15
CA ALA A 50 4.52 25.32 -10.48
C ALA A 50 5.26 26.44 -9.74
N SER A 51 4.55 27.46 -9.27
CA SER A 51 5.12 28.57 -8.48
C SER A 51 5.15 28.27 -6.98
N GLN A 52 4.67 27.11 -6.54
CA GLN A 52 4.65 26.75 -5.13
C GLN A 52 6.08 26.51 -4.63
N THR A 53 6.51 27.34 -3.70
CA THR A 53 7.82 27.21 -3.01
C THR A 53 7.69 26.58 -1.64
N GLU A 54 6.46 26.47 -1.13
CA GLU A 54 6.16 25.90 0.17
C GLU A 54 6.31 24.38 0.16
N GLU A 55 6.57 23.85 1.34
CA GLU A 55 6.58 22.42 1.60
C GLU A 55 5.17 21.84 1.47
N PHE A 56 5.07 20.60 1.04
CA PHE A 56 3.83 19.85 1.03
C PHE A 56 4.05 18.41 1.51
N THR A 57 3.02 17.81 2.00
CA THR A 57 3.04 16.46 2.56
C THR A 57 2.19 15.52 1.73
N LEU A 58 2.68 14.31 1.54
CA LEU A 58 1.97 13.21 0.90
C LEU A 58 1.77 12.10 1.92
N ASP A 59 0.53 11.68 2.10
CA ASP A 59 0.22 10.57 2.97
C ASP A 59 0.42 9.24 2.23
N VAL A 60 1.04 8.28 2.90
CA VAL A 60 1.10 6.89 2.47
C VAL A 60 0.15 6.10 3.33
N THR A 61 -0.96 5.67 2.73
CA THR A 61 -2.07 5.02 3.44
C THR A 61 -2.12 3.53 3.13
N ILE A 62 -2.70 2.75 4.03
CA ILE A 62 -2.99 1.33 3.83
C ILE A 62 -4.46 1.05 4.11
N SER A 63 -5.13 0.30 3.21
CA SER A 63 -6.58 0.07 3.31
C SER A 63 -6.97 -1.00 4.33
N ALA A 64 -6.08 -1.94 4.63
CA ALA A 64 -6.31 -3.02 5.57
C ALA A 64 -4.97 -3.60 6.02
N LEU A 65 -4.95 -4.22 7.19
CA LEU A 65 -3.90 -5.08 7.69
C LEU A 65 -4.49 -6.48 7.92
N GLY A 66 -3.67 -7.53 7.73
CA GLY A 66 -4.08 -8.89 8.05
C GLY A 66 -4.23 -9.12 9.56
N ASP A 67 -4.62 -10.33 9.96
CA ASP A 67 -4.82 -10.70 11.36
C ASP A 67 -3.52 -10.82 12.17
N ALA A 68 -2.36 -10.75 11.51
CA ALA A 68 -1.05 -10.81 12.15
C ALA A 68 -0.65 -9.47 12.78
N ARG A 69 0.39 -9.50 13.60
CA ARG A 69 1.12 -8.32 14.04
C ARG A 69 2.34 -8.14 13.15
N TYR A 70 2.60 -6.91 12.72
CA TYR A 70 3.69 -6.58 11.82
C TYR A 70 4.67 -5.63 12.54
N PRO A 71 5.68 -6.18 13.25
CA PRO A 71 6.65 -5.37 14.00
C PRO A 71 7.71 -4.73 13.11
N ALA A 72 7.76 -5.07 11.84
CA ALA A 72 8.71 -4.49 10.92
C ALA A 72 8.05 -4.16 9.57
N MET A 73 8.52 -3.09 8.96
CA MET A 73 8.13 -2.68 7.61
C MET A 73 9.36 -2.17 6.86
N SER A 74 9.45 -2.47 5.58
CA SER A 74 10.36 -1.81 4.65
C SER A 74 9.61 -1.36 3.42
N MET A 75 10.05 -0.23 2.86
CA MET A 75 9.43 0.35 1.68
C MET A 75 10.47 1.11 0.84
N SER A 76 10.37 0.98 -0.47
CA SER A 76 11.18 1.74 -1.42
C SER A 76 10.27 2.52 -2.36
N ILE A 77 10.45 3.84 -2.43
CA ILE A 77 9.65 4.74 -3.26
C ILE A 77 10.58 5.54 -4.18
N ALA A 78 10.43 5.34 -5.50
CA ALA A 78 11.15 6.10 -6.50
C ALA A 78 10.44 7.42 -6.82
N PHE A 79 11.22 8.49 -7.03
CA PHE A 79 10.74 9.81 -7.41
C PHE A 79 11.77 10.56 -8.27
N ASP A 80 11.32 11.58 -8.98
CA ASP A 80 12.23 12.44 -9.77
C ASP A 80 12.91 13.48 -8.87
N SER A 81 14.10 13.16 -8.37
CA SER A 81 14.88 14.05 -7.51
C SER A 81 15.41 15.32 -8.20
N SER A 82 15.33 15.40 -9.53
CA SER A 82 15.64 16.64 -10.25
C SER A 82 14.53 17.68 -10.15
N ARG A 83 13.29 17.26 -9.87
CA ARG A 83 12.08 18.09 -9.80
C ARG A 83 11.43 18.14 -8.41
N LEU A 84 11.66 17.11 -7.59
CA LEU A 84 11.21 17.02 -6.20
C LEU A 84 12.42 16.98 -5.27
N GLU A 85 12.30 17.61 -4.13
CA GLU A 85 13.25 17.50 -3.03
C GLU A 85 12.55 16.87 -1.83
N LEU A 86 13.03 15.70 -1.40
CA LEU A 86 12.58 15.11 -0.15
C LEU A 86 13.16 15.92 1.01
N LEU A 87 12.31 16.34 1.95
CA LEU A 87 12.70 17.08 3.15
C LEU A 87 12.72 16.18 4.39
N GLY A 88 11.89 15.14 4.41
CA GLY A 88 11.81 14.20 5.51
C GLY A 88 10.70 13.19 5.36
N VAL A 89 10.68 12.26 6.30
CA VAL A 89 9.59 11.30 6.51
C VAL A 89 9.07 11.52 7.92
N GLU A 90 7.75 11.65 8.03
CA GLU A 90 7.07 11.83 9.31
C GLU A 90 6.18 10.60 9.57
N GLU A 91 5.86 10.38 10.83
CA GLU A 91 4.95 9.29 11.22
C GLU A 91 3.54 9.57 10.75
N GLY A 92 2.83 8.49 10.45
CA GLY A 92 1.41 8.52 10.19
C GLY A 92 0.59 8.53 11.49
N ASN A 93 -0.67 8.12 11.37
CA ASN A 93 -1.61 8.00 12.50
C ASN A 93 -1.96 6.55 12.86
N VAL A 94 -1.33 5.57 12.21
CA VAL A 94 -1.56 4.12 12.47
C VAL A 94 -0.90 3.65 13.77
N PHE A 95 -0.16 4.51 14.43
CA PHE A 95 0.48 4.21 15.72
C PHE A 95 -0.34 4.80 16.85
N VAL A 96 -0.84 3.92 17.72
CA VAL A 96 -1.29 4.34 19.03
C VAL A 96 -0.05 4.40 19.92
N LEU A 97 0.29 5.59 20.37
CA LEU A 97 1.14 5.74 21.55
C LEU A 97 0.36 5.12 22.72
N SER A 98 0.60 3.85 22.97
CA SER A 98 -0.07 3.15 24.04
C SER A 98 0.37 3.73 25.37
N ASP A 99 -0.61 4.24 26.09
CA ASP A 99 -0.60 4.60 27.50
C ASP A 99 0.23 5.79 27.96
N GLU A 100 -0.48 6.67 28.62
CA GLU A 100 0.03 7.78 29.47
C GLU A 100 1.08 7.34 30.51
N ASN A 101 1.36 6.03 30.62
CA ASN A 101 2.33 5.43 31.54
C ASN A 101 3.62 4.93 30.86
N SER A 102 3.77 5.03 29.57
CA SER A 102 5.02 4.67 28.88
C SER A 102 6.00 5.86 28.91
N THR A 103 6.43 6.22 30.11
CA THR A 103 7.51 7.19 30.29
C THR A 103 8.77 6.68 29.59
N GLY A 104 9.09 7.26 28.44
CA GLY A 104 10.36 7.05 27.75
C GLY A 104 10.34 6.08 26.56
N GLN A 105 9.20 5.69 26.04
CA GLN A 105 9.16 5.06 24.72
C GLN A 105 9.40 6.15 23.65
N GLN A 106 10.56 6.08 23.04
CA GLN A 106 10.79 6.80 21.80
C GLN A 106 9.80 6.28 20.76
N LEU A 107 9.31 7.18 19.95
CA LEU A 107 8.57 6.86 18.74
C LEU A 107 9.39 5.86 17.91
N PRO A 108 8.71 4.98 17.15
CA PRO A 108 9.39 3.99 16.34
C PRO A 108 10.50 4.60 15.51
N ASP A 109 11.68 4.02 15.57
CA ASP A 109 12.81 4.50 14.81
C ASP A 109 12.59 4.20 13.33
N TRP A 110 12.08 5.20 12.63
CA TRP A 110 12.11 5.23 11.19
C TRP A 110 13.55 5.42 10.72
N SER A 111 14.07 4.45 9.99
CA SER A 111 15.37 4.56 9.36
C SER A 111 15.20 4.97 7.91
N TYR A 112 15.68 6.15 7.56
CA TYR A 112 15.73 6.68 6.20
C TYR A 112 16.88 7.69 6.06
N ASN A 113 17.29 7.97 4.82
CA ASN A 113 18.35 8.95 4.56
C ASN A 113 17.92 9.92 3.47
N VAL A 114 17.65 11.16 3.88
CA VAL A 114 17.18 12.24 2.99
C VAL A 114 18.23 12.60 1.93
N GLN A 115 19.49 12.67 2.32
CA GLN A 115 20.56 13.02 1.37
C GLN A 115 20.66 11.95 0.27
N THR A 116 20.78 10.68 0.65
CA THR A 116 20.85 9.57 -0.31
C THR A 116 19.62 9.53 -1.20
N ALA A 117 18.42 9.74 -0.64
CA ALA A 117 17.19 9.77 -1.41
C ALA A 117 17.21 10.88 -2.47
N ASN A 118 17.65 12.08 -2.12
CA ASN A 118 17.76 13.20 -3.06
C ASN A 118 18.85 13.01 -4.12
N GLU A 119 19.91 12.26 -3.80
CA GLU A 119 20.98 11.94 -4.75
C GLU A 119 20.55 10.84 -5.74
N THR A 120 19.82 9.85 -5.28
CA THR A 120 19.46 8.65 -6.07
C THR A 120 18.08 8.69 -6.68
N GLY A 121 17.17 9.51 -6.17
CA GLY A 121 15.75 9.47 -6.52
C GLY A 121 14.99 8.28 -5.92
N LEU A 122 15.56 7.63 -4.88
CA LEU A 122 14.96 6.47 -4.23
C LEU A 122 14.92 6.68 -2.71
N ILE A 123 13.73 6.67 -2.15
CA ILE A 123 13.51 6.71 -0.71
C ILE A 123 13.45 5.28 -0.19
N ASN A 124 14.44 4.88 0.59
CA ASN A 124 14.40 3.61 1.31
C ASN A 124 14.03 3.89 2.77
N ILE A 125 12.95 3.28 3.21
CA ILE A 125 12.39 3.46 4.54
C ILE A 125 12.32 2.11 5.23
N MET A 126 12.76 2.05 6.48
CA MET A 126 12.63 0.88 7.33
C MET A 126 12.04 1.30 8.68
N TYR A 127 11.15 0.48 9.18
CA TYR A 127 10.57 0.56 10.51
C TYR A 127 10.83 -0.74 11.26
N LEU A 128 11.18 -0.64 12.53
CA LEU A 128 11.34 -1.79 13.40
C LEU A 128 10.78 -1.49 14.80
N ASP A 129 9.79 -2.28 15.22
CA ASP A 129 9.28 -2.21 16.58
C ASP A 129 10.26 -2.85 17.55
N MET A 130 10.89 -2.02 18.38
CA MET A 130 11.80 -2.45 19.44
C MET A 130 11.10 -2.65 20.80
N THR A 131 9.78 -2.53 20.86
CA THR A 131 9.00 -2.58 22.11
C THR A 131 8.42 -3.96 22.41
N GLY A 132 8.76 -4.97 21.62
CA GLY A 132 8.23 -6.33 21.77
C GLY A 132 6.79 -6.48 21.27
N GLY A 133 6.43 -5.80 20.20
CA GLY A 133 5.12 -5.89 19.54
C GLY A 133 4.07 -4.88 20.04
N LYS A 134 4.44 -3.95 20.93
CA LYS A 134 3.48 -2.93 21.41
C LYS A 134 3.18 -1.88 20.36
N ASN A 135 4.17 -1.55 19.51
CA ASN A 135 4.06 -0.60 18.42
C ASN A 135 4.03 -1.31 17.05
N ALA A 136 3.74 -2.61 17.03
CA ALA A 136 3.54 -3.32 15.77
C ALA A 136 2.28 -2.81 15.04
N PHE A 137 2.32 -2.80 13.72
CA PHE A 137 1.13 -2.56 12.92
C PHE A 137 0.14 -3.70 13.13
N THR A 138 -1.10 -3.38 13.45
CA THR A 138 -2.20 -4.35 13.60
C THR A 138 -3.47 -3.79 13.00
N LYS A 139 -4.41 -4.66 12.64
CA LYS A 139 -5.70 -4.24 12.07
C LYS A 139 -6.54 -3.38 13.00
N GLU A 140 -6.35 -3.54 14.31
CA GLU A 140 -7.06 -2.78 15.33
C GLU A 140 -6.67 -1.31 15.37
N LEU A 141 -5.49 -0.97 14.81
CA LEU A 141 -5.01 0.40 14.71
C LEU A 141 -5.61 1.16 13.53
N LEU A 142 -6.23 0.45 12.57
CA LEU A 142 -6.85 1.07 11.41
C LEU A 142 -8.27 1.49 11.76
N ALA A 143 -8.52 2.77 11.76
CA ALA A 143 -9.87 3.33 11.70
C ALA A 143 -10.13 3.88 10.29
N GLU A 144 -11.37 4.27 9.99
CA GLU A 144 -11.77 4.75 8.66
C GLU A 144 -10.94 5.99 8.25
N ASP A 145 -10.57 6.83 9.23
CA ASP A 145 -9.77 8.05 9.04
C ASP A 145 -8.34 7.93 9.57
N ASP A 146 -7.96 6.78 10.15
CA ASP A 146 -6.66 6.54 10.78
C ASP A 146 -5.94 5.38 10.08
N ASN A 147 -5.54 5.61 8.84
CA ASN A 147 -4.87 4.60 8.01
C ASN A 147 -3.56 5.10 7.38
N VAL A 148 -3.05 6.25 7.82
CA VAL A 148 -1.79 6.80 7.34
C VAL A 148 -0.62 6.10 8.03
N VAL A 149 0.18 5.38 7.24
CA VAL A 149 1.38 4.68 7.71
C VAL A 149 2.52 5.65 7.97
N LEU A 150 2.77 6.54 7.01
CA LEU A 150 3.80 7.57 7.08
C LEU A 150 3.43 8.77 6.19
N ARG A 151 4.14 9.87 6.37
CA ARG A 151 4.02 11.07 5.56
C ARG A 151 5.35 11.41 4.94
N LEU A 152 5.34 11.68 3.63
CA LEU A 152 6.51 12.12 2.87
C LEU A 152 6.44 13.63 2.72
N LYS A 153 7.45 14.34 3.20
CA LYS A 153 7.53 15.79 3.11
C LYS A 153 8.41 16.20 1.94
N PHE A 154 7.85 16.95 1.02
CA PHE A 154 8.52 17.39 -0.20
C PHE A 154 8.45 18.89 -0.42
N ARG A 155 9.31 19.35 -1.33
CA ARG A 155 9.27 20.67 -1.95
C ARG A 155 9.53 20.53 -3.45
N LEU A 156 8.86 21.38 -4.26
CA LEU A 156 9.17 21.47 -5.69
C LEU A 156 10.52 22.14 -5.91
N ARG A 157 11.29 21.61 -6.86
CA ARG A 157 12.51 22.29 -7.35
C ARG A 157 12.15 23.27 -8.47
N GLY A 158 12.96 24.30 -8.66
CA GLY A 158 12.70 25.37 -9.63
C GLY A 158 12.71 24.98 -11.12
N SER A 159 12.94 23.69 -11.42
CA SER A 159 12.89 23.14 -12.78
C SER A 159 11.47 22.72 -13.21
N VAL A 160 10.51 22.71 -12.29
CA VAL A 160 9.14 22.24 -12.53
C VAL A 160 8.34 23.27 -13.30
N ARG A 161 7.51 22.81 -14.25
CA ARG A 161 6.68 23.66 -15.12
C ARG A 161 5.21 23.22 -15.08
N PRO A 162 4.26 24.12 -15.39
CA PRO A 162 2.87 23.73 -15.58
C PRO A 162 2.74 22.63 -16.62
N GLY A 163 1.94 21.62 -16.31
CA GLY A 163 1.73 20.42 -17.12
C GLY A 163 2.68 19.28 -16.84
N ASP A 164 3.73 19.48 -16.03
CA ASP A 164 4.60 18.38 -15.60
C ASP A 164 3.82 17.37 -14.76
N VAL A 165 4.22 16.13 -14.91
CA VAL A 165 3.71 15.00 -14.14
C VAL A 165 4.88 14.42 -13.34
N LEU A 166 4.72 14.34 -12.03
CA LEU A 166 5.71 13.82 -11.11
C LEU A 166 5.16 12.54 -10.49
N ASP A 167 5.72 11.41 -10.88
CA ASP A 167 5.31 10.11 -10.38
C ASP A 167 6.07 9.76 -9.11
N LEU A 168 5.38 9.12 -8.16
CA LEU A 168 5.96 8.47 -7.00
C LEU A 168 5.62 6.98 -7.10
N ILE A 169 6.63 6.16 -7.32
CA ILE A 169 6.46 4.74 -7.63
C ILE A 169 6.95 3.93 -6.44
N VAL A 170 6.05 3.18 -5.81
CA VAL A 170 6.43 2.18 -4.81
C VAL A 170 7.02 0.98 -5.54
N GLU A 171 8.33 0.80 -5.44
CA GLU A 171 9.06 -0.30 -6.07
C GLU A 171 9.00 -1.58 -5.24
N ASP A 172 9.00 -1.42 -3.92
CA ASP A 172 8.92 -2.52 -2.97
C ASP A 172 8.23 -2.07 -1.69
N ALA A 173 7.44 -2.96 -1.09
CA ALA A 173 6.83 -2.76 0.21
C ALA A 173 6.59 -4.11 0.90
N VAL A 174 7.08 -4.23 2.12
CA VAL A 174 6.95 -5.45 2.93
C VAL A 174 6.55 -5.07 4.35
N PHE A 175 5.51 -5.72 4.86
CA PHE A 175 5.19 -5.74 6.29
C PHE A 175 5.46 -7.15 6.81
N ALA A 176 6.46 -7.29 7.66
CA ALA A 176 6.89 -8.58 8.17
C ALA A 176 6.06 -8.97 9.40
N ALA A 177 5.39 -10.12 9.33
CA ALA A 177 4.61 -10.66 10.44
C ALA A 177 5.52 -11.25 11.53
N SER A 178 5.08 -11.17 12.79
CA SER A 178 5.78 -11.77 13.93
C SER A 178 5.50 -13.25 14.11
N ASP A 179 4.48 -13.79 13.44
CA ASP A 179 4.06 -15.18 13.57
C ASP A 179 4.50 -15.98 12.35
N GLU A 180 5.45 -16.89 12.54
CA GLU A 180 5.96 -17.76 11.49
C GLU A 180 4.91 -18.76 10.95
N THR A 181 3.87 -19.06 11.75
CA THR A 181 2.81 -19.99 11.34
C THR A 181 1.79 -19.35 10.40
N GLN A 182 1.69 -18.04 10.43
CA GLN A 182 0.93 -17.24 9.49
C GLN A 182 1.91 -16.51 8.57
N SER A 183 2.44 -17.15 7.57
CA SER A 183 3.40 -16.60 6.61
C SER A 183 2.81 -15.47 5.74
N LEU A 184 2.12 -14.54 6.37
CA LEU A 184 1.47 -13.41 5.76
C LEU A 184 2.31 -12.14 5.99
N ALA A 185 3.60 -12.22 5.64
CA ALA A 185 4.27 -11.01 5.23
C ALA A 185 3.43 -10.41 4.10
N MET A 186 2.95 -9.19 4.27
CA MET A 186 2.40 -8.44 3.17
C MET A 186 3.58 -8.00 2.32
N THR A 187 3.74 -8.63 1.16
CA THR A 187 4.80 -8.36 0.19
C THR A 187 4.19 -7.74 -1.06
N THR A 188 5.03 -7.29 -1.97
CA THR A 188 4.63 -6.84 -3.31
C THR A 188 3.71 -7.81 -4.05
N ASP A 189 3.76 -9.11 -3.74
CA ASP A 189 2.90 -10.11 -4.37
C ASP A 189 1.49 -10.16 -3.76
N THR A 190 1.33 -9.76 -2.52
CA THR A 190 0.05 -9.82 -1.77
C THR A 190 -0.54 -8.45 -1.49
N LEU A 191 0.28 -7.39 -1.54
CA LEU A 191 -0.08 -6.01 -1.30
C LEU A 191 -0.35 -5.32 -2.64
N LYS A 192 -1.54 -4.79 -2.83
CA LYS A 192 -1.81 -3.93 -3.99
C LYS A 192 -1.17 -2.56 -3.76
N VAL A 193 -0.60 -1.99 -4.81
CA VAL A 193 0.02 -0.67 -4.76
C VAL A 193 -0.70 0.29 -5.68
N LYS A 194 -1.04 1.46 -5.16
CA LYS A 194 -1.46 2.63 -5.92
C LYS A 194 -0.37 3.70 -5.82
N ASN A 195 0.35 3.85 -6.91
CA ASN A 195 1.41 4.85 -7.04
C ASN A 195 0.85 6.28 -6.98
N GLY A 196 1.65 7.18 -6.45
CA GLY A 196 1.35 8.59 -6.43
C GLY A 196 1.61 9.26 -7.78
N LYS A 197 0.81 10.28 -8.09
CA LYS A 197 0.96 11.08 -9.29
C LYS A 197 0.57 12.53 -9.02
N ILE A 198 1.55 13.42 -9.08
CA ILE A 198 1.34 14.86 -8.91
C ILE A 198 1.23 15.51 -10.29
N VAL A 199 0.15 16.20 -10.55
CA VAL A 199 -0.02 17.01 -11.77
C VAL A 199 0.21 18.46 -11.40
N VAL A 200 1.21 19.09 -12.04
CA VAL A 200 1.58 20.47 -11.77
C VAL A 200 0.68 21.39 -12.59
N GLY A 201 0.01 22.30 -11.93
CA GLY A 201 -0.83 23.35 -12.51
C GLY A 201 -0.08 24.68 -12.73
N GLU A 202 -0.82 25.68 -13.20
CA GLU A 202 -0.37 27.06 -13.32
C GLU A 202 -0.15 27.73 -11.94
#